data_9b0da9263377d245eab2149d7fc86af3
#
_entry.id   9b0da9263377d245eab2149d7fc86af3
#
_cell.length_a   1.000
_cell.length_b   1.000
_cell.length_c   1.000
_cell.angle_alpha   90.00
_cell.angle_beta   90.00
_cell.angle_gamma   90.00
#
_symmetry.space_group_name_H-M   'P 1'
#
loop_
_entity.id
_entity.type
_entity.pdbx_description
1 polymer ?
#
loop_
_entity_poly.entity_id
_entity_poly.type
_entity_poly.pdbx_seq_one_letter_code
_entity_poly.pdbx_strand_id
1 'polypeptide(L)'
;MIVHVRKVSANTVKHRHANIHKALSYAYKLLAYYAVTYACDSCEKDTGFAHIVTVKPPVPLMKHSLASPSTVAYIMTQKYVDGLPLARQEKMWAREGISLSRATMANWVIRCSDTWLKPLYKHMKQELLTHSVIHADETVVQVLKEDGKPATSESRMWLYASAALIRHQVRLFEYQPDRSGKRPEAFFERLYRRSRDGWLPGL
;
A
#
# COMPACT_ATOMS: atom_id res chain seq x y z
N MET A 1 -4.10 15.93 10.12
CA MET A 1 -5.05 16.94 10.68
C MET A 1 -4.95 18.16 9.78
N ILE A 2 -6.02 18.53 9.08
CA ILE A 2 -6.05 19.73 8.24
C ILE A 2 -6.62 20.83 9.11
N VAL A 3 -5.80 21.82 9.47
CA VAL A 3 -6.24 22.99 10.20
C VAL A 3 -6.41 24.13 9.19
N HIS A 4 -7.64 24.61 9.02
CA HIS A 4 -7.90 25.81 8.25
C HIS A 4 -7.50 27.04 9.07
N VAL A 5 -6.47 27.75 8.63
CA VAL A 5 -6.13 29.06 9.20
C VAL A 5 -6.76 30.13 8.30
N ARG A 6 -7.73 30.87 8.84
CA ARG A 6 -8.29 32.06 8.20
C ARG A 6 -7.38 33.26 8.46
N LYS A 7 -7.03 33.96 7.37
CA LYS A 7 -6.50 35.31 7.27
C LYS A 7 -5.01 35.49 7.47
N VAL A 8 -4.31 35.73 6.40
CA VAL A 8 -3.02 36.42 6.41
C VAL A 8 -3.06 37.50 5.33
N SER A 9 -2.90 38.76 5.72
CA SER A 9 -2.65 39.91 4.84
C SER A 9 -1.37 39.68 4.02
N ALA A 10 -1.33 40.16 2.77
CA ALA A 10 -0.32 39.89 1.75
C ALA A 10 1.15 40.25 2.10
N ASN A 11 1.44 40.77 3.28
CA ASN A 11 2.77 41.29 3.65
C ASN A 11 3.50 40.51 4.76
N THR A 12 3.01 39.39 5.27
CA THR A 12 3.78 38.63 6.27
C THR A 12 3.51 37.16 6.17
N VAL A 13 4.33 36.47 5.34
CA VAL A 13 4.45 35.03 5.40
C VAL A 13 5.25 34.66 6.65
N LYS A 14 4.59 34.49 7.77
CA LYS A 14 5.18 33.85 8.95
C LYS A 14 4.94 32.35 8.79
N HIS A 15 5.96 31.64 8.31
CA HIS A 15 6.04 30.17 8.44
C HIS A 15 6.07 29.83 9.94
N ARG A 16 4.94 29.55 10.54
CA ARG A 16 4.92 28.80 11.79
C ARG A 16 5.09 27.33 11.45
N HIS A 17 6.32 26.89 11.39
CA HIS A 17 6.65 25.49 11.63
C HIS A 17 6.31 25.23 13.10
N ALA A 18 5.19 24.60 13.37
CA ALA A 18 4.98 23.96 14.66
C ALA A 18 5.92 22.75 14.70
N ASN A 19 7.18 23.00 15.07
CA ASN A 19 8.11 21.96 15.45
C ASN A 19 7.62 21.37 16.78
N ILE A 20 6.80 20.32 16.71
CA ILE A 20 6.61 19.47 17.86
C ILE A 20 7.84 18.56 17.90
N HIS A 21 8.98 19.15 18.30
CA HIS A 21 10.13 18.40 18.75
C HIS A 21 9.88 17.97 20.19
N LYS A 22 9.12 16.90 20.36
CA LYS A 22 9.37 15.99 21.45
C LYS A 22 10.38 15.01 20.89
N ALA A 23 11.52 14.85 21.55
CA ALA A 23 12.55 13.87 21.21
C ALA A 23 11.93 12.48 21.25
N LEU A 24 11.28 12.08 20.18
CA LEU A 24 10.90 10.71 19.90
C LEU A 24 12.13 10.08 19.25
N SER A 25 12.58 9.01 19.85
CA SER A 25 13.66 8.18 19.34
C SER A 25 13.57 8.05 17.82
N TYR A 26 14.59 8.29 17.16
CA TYR A 26 15.08 8.23 15.76
C TYR A 26 14.16 7.70 14.62
N ALA A 27 12.86 7.38 14.80
CA ALA A 27 12.10 6.62 13.82
C ALA A 27 10.90 7.31 13.17
N TYR A 28 10.21 8.24 13.84
CA TYR A 28 8.91 8.71 13.32
C TYR A 28 8.79 10.23 13.31
N LYS A 29 8.23 10.78 12.21
CA LYS A 29 7.88 12.20 12.08
C LYS A 29 6.39 12.35 11.84
N LEU A 30 5.72 13.21 12.62
CA LEU A 30 4.38 13.67 12.31
C LEU A 30 4.48 14.86 11.34
N LEU A 31 3.93 14.72 10.13
CA LEU A 31 3.87 15.78 9.14
C LEU A 31 2.51 16.47 9.22
N ALA A 32 2.50 17.76 9.51
CA ALA A 32 1.31 18.60 9.45
C ALA A 32 1.33 19.44 8.17
N TYR A 33 0.30 19.32 7.35
CA TYR A 33 0.11 20.13 6.16
C TYR A 33 -0.92 21.22 6.45
N TYR A 34 -0.55 22.46 6.17
CA TYR A 34 -1.42 23.62 6.33
C TYR A 34 -1.85 24.13 4.96
N ALA A 35 -3.17 24.22 4.73
CA ALA A 35 -3.70 24.93 3.58
C ALA A 35 -3.74 26.43 3.90
N VAL A 36 -2.93 27.22 3.21
CA VAL A 36 -2.91 28.67 3.35
C VAL A 36 -3.88 29.27 2.34
N THR A 37 -4.77 30.13 2.83
CA THR A 37 -5.73 30.86 2.02
C THR A 37 -5.35 32.34 2.00
N TYR A 38 -5.24 32.89 0.80
CA TYR A 38 -4.93 34.30 0.55
C TYR A 38 -6.19 35.01 0.05
N ALA A 39 -6.42 36.21 0.55
CA ALA A 39 -7.44 37.12 0.06
C ALA A 39 -6.77 38.40 -0.47
N CYS A 40 -7.28 38.96 -1.55
CA CYS A 40 -6.78 40.21 -2.13
C CYS A 40 -7.58 41.39 -1.58
N ASP A 41 -6.97 42.18 -0.70
CA ASP A 41 -7.59 43.37 -0.11
C ASP A 41 -7.86 44.48 -1.15
N SER A 42 -7.04 44.58 -2.20
CA SER A 42 -7.26 45.55 -3.31
C SER A 42 -8.49 45.16 -4.12
N CYS A 43 -8.63 43.89 -4.48
CA CYS A 43 -9.81 43.43 -5.23
C CYS A 43 -11.10 43.62 -4.42
N GLU A 44 -11.05 43.41 -3.09
CA GLU A 44 -12.21 43.62 -2.23
C GLU A 44 -12.64 45.08 -2.19
N LYS A 45 -11.68 46.03 -2.17
CA LYS A 45 -11.96 47.49 -2.21
C LYS A 45 -12.49 47.94 -3.56
N ASP A 46 -11.95 47.41 -4.65
CA ASP A 46 -12.27 47.86 -6.01
C ASP A 46 -13.58 47.27 -6.54
N THR A 47 -13.87 46.00 -6.21
CA THR A 47 -15.01 45.26 -6.75
C THR A 47 -16.05 44.83 -5.73
N GLY A 48 -15.82 45.07 -4.44
CA GLY A 48 -16.67 44.60 -3.34
C GLY A 48 -16.57 43.09 -3.06
N PHE A 49 -15.72 42.32 -3.83
CA PHE A 49 -15.54 40.90 -3.67
C PHE A 49 -14.06 40.56 -3.48
N ALA A 50 -13.73 39.83 -2.39
CA ALA A 50 -12.39 39.36 -2.16
C ALA A 50 -12.06 38.19 -3.11
N HIS A 51 -11.00 38.31 -3.92
CA HIS A 51 -10.47 37.19 -4.65
C HIS A 51 -9.70 36.27 -3.72
N ILE A 52 -10.21 35.02 -3.51
CA ILE A 52 -9.68 34.06 -2.55
C ILE A 52 -8.93 32.97 -3.29
N VAL A 53 -7.64 32.77 -2.97
CA VAL A 53 -6.81 31.70 -3.49
C VAL A 53 -6.37 30.79 -2.35
N THR A 54 -6.66 29.51 -2.46
CA THR A 54 -6.25 28.49 -1.48
C THR A 54 -5.26 27.52 -2.10
N VAL A 55 -4.11 27.35 -1.46
CA VAL A 55 -3.11 26.34 -1.87
C VAL A 55 -3.66 24.95 -1.57
N LYS A 56 -3.71 24.09 -2.59
CA LYS A 56 -4.15 22.71 -2.40
C LYS A 56 -3.07 21.91 -1.66
N PRO A 57 -3.43 21.22 -0.57
CA PRO A 57 -2.48 20.31 0.09
C PRO A 57 -2.11 19.13 -0.82
N PRO A 58 -0.97 18.46 -0.57
CA PRO A 58 -0.63 17.24 -1.27
C PRO A 58 -1.74 16.20 -1.17
N VAL A 59 -1.92 15.43 -2.25
CA VAL A 59 -2.93 14.36 -2.26
C VAL A 59 -2.53 13.29 -1.24
N PRO A 60 -3.36 13.00 -0.24
CA PRO A 60 -3.02 11.98 0.75
C PRO A 60 -3.08 10.58 0.13
N LEU A 61 -2.30 9.64 0.66
CA LEU A 61 -2.33 8.24 0.26
C LEU A 61 -3.75 7.66 0.34
N MET A 62 -4.45 8.02 1.41
CA MET A 62 -5.86 7.66 1.62
C MET A 62 -6.60 8.88 2.18
N LYS A 63 -7.76 9.20 1.61
CA LYS A 63 -8.61 10.29 2.11
C LYS A 63 -8.99 10.04 3.57
N HIS A 64 -8.99 11.09 4.36
CA HIS A 64 -9.35 11.08 5.80
C HIS A 64 -8.53 10.10 6.66
N SER A 65 -7.26 9.89 6.29
CA SER A 65 -6.36 8.98 7.01
C SER A 65 -5.04 9.66 7.33
N LEU A 66 -4.41 9.24 8.43
CA LEU A 66 -3.05 9.61 8.81
C LEU A 66 -1.99 8.77 8.07
N ALA A 67 -2.41 7.81 7.26
CA ALA A 67 -1.52 6.92 6.53
C ALA A 67 -0.62 7.69 5.56
N SER A 68 0.67 7.68 5.80
CA SER A 68 1.67 8.06 4.80
C SER A 68 2.16 6.84 4.02
N PRO A 69 2.65 6.99 2.78
CA PRO A 69 3.22 5.87 2.03
C PRO A 69 4.32 5.14 2.80
N SER A 70 5.22 5.87 3.46
CA SER A 70 6.31 5.31 4.24
C SER A 70 5.84 4.54 5.46
N THR A 71 4.83 5.04 6.18
CA THR A 71 4.27 4.35 7.34
C THR A 71 3.60 3.03 6.95
N VAL A 72 2.82 3.04 5.86
CA VAL A 72 2.16 1.81 5.41
C VAL A 72 3.17 0.80 4.88
N ALA A 73 4.18 1.25 4.12
CA ALA A 73 5.27 0.38 3.67
C ALA A 73 6.02 -0.25 4.85
N TYR A 74 6.32 0.52 5.90
CA TYR A 74 6.94 0.01 7.12
C TYR A 74 6.07 -1.06 7.80
N ILE A 75 4.76 -0.82 7.98
CA ILE A 75 3.82 -1.79 8.56
C ILE A 75 3.79 -3.08 7.74
N MET A 76 3.78 -2.97 6.40
CA MET A 76 3.81 -4.13 5.51
C MET A 76 5.12 -4.91 5.63
N THR A 77 6.27 -4.22 5.62
CA THR A 77 7.58 -4.86 5.76
C THR A 77 7.67 -5.61 7.08
N GLN A 78 7.33 -4.95 8.19
CA GLN A 78 7.31 -5.59 9.51
C GLN A 78 6.42 -6.83 9.54
N LYS A 79 5.26 -6.79 8.87
CA LYS A 79 4.32 -7.91 8.88
C LYS A 79 4.77 -9.07 7.99
N TYR A 80 5.19 -8.78 6.75
CA TYR A 80 5.37 -9.80 5.72
C TYR A 80 6.83 -10.21 5.51
N VAL A 81 7.78 -9.35 5.86
CA VAL A 81 9.22 -9.67 5.78
C VAL A 81 9.74 -10.10 7.15
N ASP A 82 9.46 -9.30 8.20
CA ASP A 82 10.00 -9.54 9.54
C ASP A 82 9.09 -10.44 10.39
N GLY A 83 7.95 -10.87 9.87
CA GLY A 83 7.02 -11.77 10.55
C GLY A 83 6.34 -11.17 11.79
N LEU A 84 6.31 -9.84 11.95
CA LEU A 84 5.75 -9.18 13.12
C LEU A 84 4.23 -8.95 12.97
N PRO A 85 3.36 -9.68 13.72
CA PRO A 85 1.91 -9.53 13.62
C PRO A 85 1.44 -8.12 13.98
N LEU A 86 0.33 -7.65 13.35
CA LEU A 86 -0.22 -6.33 13.63
C LEU A 86 -0.54 -6.09 15.11
N ALA A 87 -0.94 -7.13 15.86
CA ALA A 87 -1.17 -7.02 17.30
C ALA A 87 0.12 -6.70 18.09
N ARG A 88 1.28 -7.16 17.64
CA ARG A 88 2.57 -6.81 18.24
C ARG A 88 3.01 -5.41 17.80
N GLN A 89 2.77 -5.06 16.54
CA GLN A 89 3.02 -3.70 16.05
C GLN A 89 2.18 -2.65 16.80
N GLU A 90 0.90 -2.92 17.08
CA GLU A 90 0.04 -2.05 17.90
C GLU A 90 0.66 -1.75 19.26
N LYS A 91 1.18 -2.80 19.94
CA LYS A 91 1.89 -2.63 21.22
C LYS A 91 3.21 -1.87 21.06
N MET A 92 3.91 -2.06 19.96
CA MET A 92 5.14 -1.32 19.65
C MET A 92 4.84 0.17 19.46
N TRP A 93 3.84 0.52 18.66
CA TRP A 93 3.41 1.90 18.44
C TRP A 93 2.96 2.57 19.75
N ALA A 94 2.23 1.85 20.59
CA ALA A 94 1.78 2.36 21.90
C ALA A 94 2.95 2.71 22.83
N ARG A 95 4.03 1.91 22.85
CA ARG A 95 5.26 2.22 23.60
C ARG A 95 5.94 3.51 23.15
N GLU A 96 5.84 3.82 21.86
CA GLU A 96 6.34 5.07 21.25
C GLU A 96 5.35 6.24 21.39
N GLY A 97 4.25 6.06 22.15
CA GLY A 97 3.24 7.09 22.37
C GLY A 97 2.29 7.31 21.20
N ILE A 98 2.26 6.39 20.21
CA ILE A 98 1.41 6.47 19.03
C ILE A 98 0.23 5.50 19.19
N SER A 99 -0.98 6.02 19.23
CA SER A 99 -2.20 5.20 19.26
C SER A 99 -2.59 4.81 17.84
N LEU A 100 -2.19 3.61 17.42
CA LEU A 100 -2.49 3.06 16.10
C LEU A 100 -3.01 1.63 16.23
N SER A 101 -4.32 1.44 16.06
CA SER A 101 -4.95 0.15 16.27
C SER A 101 -4.59 -0.85 15.15
N ARG A 102 -4.55 -2.14 15.50
CA ARG A 102 -4.37 -3.23 14.52
C ARG A 102 -5.44 -3.23 13.42
N ALA A 103 -6.67 -2.82 13.74
CA ALA A 103 -7.75 -2.71 12.76
C ALA A 103 -7.47 -1.60 11.74
N THR A 104 -6.98 -0.45 12.19
CA THR A 104 -6.57 0.66 11.31
C THR A 104 -5.42 0.23 10.39
N MET A 105 -4.38 -0.41 10.94
CA MET A 105 -3.26 -0.93 10.15
C MET A 105 -3.72 -1.96 9.12
N ALA A 106 -4.59 -2.91 9.51
CA ALA A 106 -5.16 -3.89 8.59
C ALA A 106 -5.92 -3.22 7.43
N ASN A 107 -6.78 -2.25 7.73
CA ASN A 107 -7.51 -1.50 6.71
C ASN A 107 -6.58 -0.75 5.75
N TRP A 108 -5.50 -0.16 6.25
CA TRP A 108 -4.50 0.50 5.39
C TRP A 108 -3.84 -0.49 4.44
N VAL A 109 -3.42 -1.65 4.96
CA VAL A 109 -2.80 -2.72 4.15
C VAL A 109 -3.75 -3.21 3.07
N ILE A 110 -5.02 -3.51 3.42
CA ILE A 110 -6.04 -3.98 2.49
C ILE A 110 -6.29 -2.95 1.38
N ARG A 111 -6.51 -1.67 1.74
CA ARG A 111 -6.76 -0.61 0.76
C ARG A 111 -5.57 -0.38 -0.16
N CYS A 112 -4.35 -0.39 0.37
CA CYS A 112 -3.15 -0.29 -0.45
C CYS A 112 -2.98 -1.49 -1.37
N SER A 113 -3.27 -2.69 -0.89
CA SER A 113 -3.27 -3.90 -1.71
C SER A 113 -4.23 -3.77 -2.89
N ASP A 114 -5.47 -3.35 -2.63
CA ASP A 114 -6.49 -3.23 -3.68
C ASP A 114 -6.16 -2.14 -4.71
N THR A 115 -5.62 -1.00 -4.26
CA THR A 115 -5.44 0.17 -5.12
C THR A 115 -4.13 0.11 -5.91
N TRP A 116 -3.04 -0.33 -5.28
CA TRP A 116 -1.69 -0.23 -5.89
C TRP A 116 -1.00 -1.57 -6.07
N LEU A 117 -1.11 -2.52 -5.11
CA LEU A 117 -0.36 -3.77 -5.21
C LEU A 117 -0.99 -4.76 -6.19
N LYS A 118 -2.32 -4.81 -6.30
CA LYS A 118 -2.99 -5.67 -7.29
C LYS A 118 -2.60 -5.37 -8.76
N PRO A 119 -2.54 -4.11 -9.22
CA PRO A 119 -2.03 -3.80 -10.54
C PRO A 119 -0.56 -4.23 -10.73
N LEU A 120 0.29 -3.99 -9.72
CA LEU A 120 1.68 -4.43 -9.74
C LEU A 120 1.78 -5.95 -9.81
N TYR A 121 1.03 -6.68 -8.98
CA TYR A 121 0.98 -8.14 -9.02
C TYR A 121 0.59 -8.66 -10.40
N LYS A 122 -0.44 -8.06 -11.03
CA LYS A 122 -0.85 -8.43 -12.38
C LYS A 122 0.26 -8.23 -13.40
N HIS A 123 0.99 -7.11 -13.31
CA HIS A 123 2.12 -6.84 -14.20
C HIS A 123 3.26 -7.86 -13.97
N MET A 124 3.63 -8.11 -12.72
CA MET A 124 4.63 -9.14 -12.36
C MET A 124 4.22 -10.53 -12.84
N LYS A 125 2.93 -10.90 -12.75
CA LYS A 125 2.41 -12.15 -13.30
C LYS A 125 2.55 -12.21 -14.82
N GLN A 126 2.25 -11.11 -15.51
CA GLN A 126 2.44 -11.03 -16.96
C GLN A 126 3.91 -11.23 -17.36
N GLU A 127 4.82 -10.58 -16.63
CA GLU A 127 6.25 -10.73 -16.84
C GLU A 127 6.70 -12.18 -16.58
N LEU A 128 6.32 -12.77 -15.45
CA LEU A 128 6.65 -14.15 -15.12
C LEU A 128 6.21 -15.12 -16.22
N LEU A 129 5.02 -14.92 -16.79
CA LEU A 129 4.47 -15.75 -17.86
C LEU A 129 5.18 -15.57 -19.22
N THR A 130 6.14 -14.68 -19.37
CA THR A 130 7.00 -14.58 -20.57
C THR A 130 8.20 -15.53 -20.50
N HIS A 131 8.54 -16.02 -19.31
CA HIS A 131 9.70 -16.90 -19.13
C HIS A 131 9.44 -18.31 -19.61
N SER A 132 10.47 -18.93 -20.20
CA SER A 132 10.41 -20.32 -20.71
C SER A 132 10.37 -21.37 -19.60
N VAL A 133 10.88 -21.04 -18.43
CA VAL A 133 10.90 -21.91 -17.24
C VAL A 133 10.35 -21.18 -16.04
N ILE A 134 9.31 -21.76 -15.44
CA ILE A 134 8.68 -21.26 -14.22
C ILE A 134 8.64 -22.41 -13.22
N HIS A 135 9.18 -22.17 -12.03
CA HIS A 135 9.06 -23.07 -10.91
C HIS A 135 7.76 -22.85 -10.18
N ALA A 136 7.05 -23.91 -9.84
CA ALA A 136 5.84 -23.86 -9.03
C ALA A 136 5.96 -24.87 -7.89
N ASP A 137 5.65 -24.43 -6.69
CA ASP A 137 5.65 -25.23 -5.47
C ASP A 137 4.56 -24.76 -4.51
N GLU A 138 4.12 -25.60 -3.60
CA GLU A 138 3.12 -25.25 -2.61
C GLU A 138 3.55 -25.59 -1.20
N THR A 139 3.13 -24.76 -0.24
CA THR A 139 3.28 -25.01 1.19
C THR A 139 1.95 -24.95 1.91
N VAL A 140 1.82 -25.72 2.99
CA VAL A 140 0.62 -25.70 3.84
C VAL A 140 0.54 -24.39 4.57
N VAL A 141 -0.64 -23.79 4.57
CA VAL A 141 -0.97 -22.62 5.40
C VAL A 141 -2.27 -22.89 6.14
N GLN A 142 -2.33 -22.52 7.40
CA GLN A 142 -3.54 -22.62 8.21
C GLN A 142 -4.26 -21.27 8.23
N VAL A 143 -5.54 -21.28 7.86
CA VAL A 143 -6.42 -20.11 7.94
C VAL A 143 -7.51 -20.42 8.95
N LEU A 144 -7.45 -19.75 10.12
CA LEU A 144 -8.34 -20.03 11.24
C LEU A 144 -9.80 -19.65 10.99
N LYS A 145 -10.04 -18.69 10.08
CA LYS A 145 -11.38 -18.24 9.70
C LYS A 145 -11.46 -18.20 8.18
N GLU A 146 -11.93 -19.29 7.60
CA GLU A 146 -12.23 -19.42 6.19
C GLU A 146 -13.68 -19.84 6.04
N ASP A 147 -14.44 -19.13 5.20
CA ASP A 147 -15.86 -19.40 5.02
C ASP A 147 -16.10 -20.83 4.52
N GLY A 148 -16.97 -21.55 5.22
CA GLY A 148 -17.33 -22.92 4.87
C GLY A 148 -16.30 -23.98 5.24
N LYS A 149 -15.22 -23.64 5.99
CA LYS A 149 -14.20 -24.59 6.40
C LYS A 149 -13.92 -24.56 7.90
N PRO A 150 -13.64 -25.71 8.52
CA PRO A 150 -13.16 -25.74 9.90
C PRO A 150 -11.75 -25.16 10.02
N ALA A 151 -11.42 -24.63 11.22
CA ALA A 151 -10.11 -24.02 11.50
C ALA A 151 -8.92 -24.99 11.35
N THR A 152 -9.18 -26.30 11.33
CA THR A 152 -8.20 -27.35 11.11
C THR A 152 -7.92 -27.66 9.65
N SER A 153 -8.64 -27.02 8.72
CA SER A 153 -8.44 -27.24 7.28
C SER A 153 -7.07 -26.75 6.81
N GLU A 154 -6.45 -27.54 5.97
CA GLU A 154 -5.21 -27.18 5.30
C GLU A 154 -5.50 -26.44 4.00
N SER A 155 -5.12 -25.18 3.96
CA SER A 155 -5.06 -24.39 2.73
C SER A 155 -3.62 -24.34 2.20
N ARG A 156 -3.41 -23.81 1.01
CA ARG A 156 -2.09 -23.80 0.34
C ARG A 156 -1.67 -22.38 -0.03
N MET A 157 -0.39 -22.13 0.13
CA MET A 157 0.27 -20.98 -0.47
C MET A 157 1.12 -21.49 -1.62
N TRP A 158 0.73 -21.15 -2.84
CA TRP A 158 1.49 -21.45 -4.03
C TRP A 158 2.56 -20.39 -4.26
N LEU A 159 3.77 -20.81 -4.55
CA LEU A 159 4.88 -19.99 -5.01
C LEU A 159 5.10 -20.25 -6.49
N TYR A 160 5.08 -19.20 -7.30
CA TYR A 160 5.49 -19.23 -8.69
C TYR A 160 6.74 -18.37 -8.85
N ALA A 161 7.82 -18.90 -9.39
CA ALA A 161 9.10 -18.24 -9.46
C ALA A 161 9.76 -18.42 -10.82
N SER A 162 10.40 -17.36 -11.32
CA SER A 162 11.29 -17.45 -12.47
C SER A 162 12.57 -18.22 -12.11
N ALA A 163 13.24 -18.80 -13.10
CA ALA A 163 14.52 -19.46 -12.89
C ALA A 163 15.59 -18.52 -12.34
N ALA A 164 16.52 -19.06 -11.54
CA ALA A 164 17.52 -18.27 -10.82
C ALA A 164 18.49 -17.48 -11.71
N LEU A 165 18.71 -17.93 -12.95
CA LEU A 165 19.64 -17.29 -13.90
C LEU A 165 19.04 -16.10 -14.65
N ILE A 166 17.75 -15.79 -14.44
CA ILE A 166 17.08 -14.69 -15.12
C ILE A 166 17.43 -13.38 -14.41
N ARG A 167 17.79 -12.35 -15.20
CA ARG A 167 18.20 -11.04 -14.68
C ARG A 167 17.11 -10.36 -13.82
N HIS A 168 15.84 -10.46 -14.23
CA HIS A 168 14.70 -9.90 -13.51
C HIS A 168 13.89 -11.02 -12.89
N GLN A 169 14.32 -11.45 -11.70
CA GLN A 169 13.63 -12.53 -11.00
C GLN A 169 12.28 -12.07 -10.47
N VAL A 170 11.25 -12.85 -10.75
CA VAL A 170 9.90 -12.65 -10.23
C VAL A 170 9.54 -13.82 -9.32
N ARG A 171 8.98 -13.52 -8.15
CA ARG A 171 8.43 -14.49 -7.20
C ARG A 171 7.05 -14.03 -6.78
N LEU A 172 6.03 -14.87 -7.02
CA LEU A 172 4.64 -14.56 -6.69
C LEU A 172 4.09 -15.61 -5.74
N PHE A 173 3.38 -15.16 -4.74
CA PHE A 173 2.65 -16.01 -3.82
C PHE A 173 1.16 -15.89 -4.10
N GLU A 174 0.47 -17.04 -4.16
CA GLU A 174 -0.97 -17.09 -4.37
C GLU A 174 -1.62 -18.05 -3.37
N TYR A 175 -2.54 -17.50 -2.58
CA TYR A 175 -3.32 -18.30 -1.66
C TYR A 175 -4.36 -19.13 -2.42
N GLN A 176 -4.47 -20.41 -2.08
CA GLN A 176 -5.47 -21.33 -2.61
C GLN A 176 -6.09 -22.16 -1.48
N PRO A 177 -7.41 -22.40 -1.53
CA PRO A 177 -8.11 -23.11 -0.47
C PRO A 177 -7.84 -24.61 -0.45
N ASP A 178 -7.22 -25.17 -1.49
CA ASP A 178 -6.97 -26.60 -1.64
C ASP A 178 -5.69 -26.87 -2.45
N ARG A 179 -5.32 -28.16 -2.58
CA ARG A 179 -4.18 -28.65 -3.34
C ARG A 179 -4.55 -29.07 -4.77
N SER A 180 -5.69 -28.67 -5.29
CA SER A 180 -6.13 -29.08 -6.62
C SER A 180 -5.14 -28.67 -7.72
N GLY A 181 -4.77 -29.60 -8.61
CA GLY A 181 -3.96 -29.33 -9.80
C GLY A 181 -4.58 -28.27 -10.74
N LYS A 182 -5.89 -28.06 -10.65
CA LYS A 182 -6.57 -26.97 -11.37
C LYS A 182 -6.06 -25.58 -10.99
N ARG A 183 -5.42 -25.44 -9.82
CA ARG A 183 -4.92 -24.14 -9.34
C ARG A 183 -3.72 -23.65 -10.16
N PRO A 184 -2.64 -24.42 -10.31
CA PRO A 184 -1.57 -24.05 -11.22
C PRO A 184 -2.05 -23.99 -12.70
N GLU A 185 -2.94 -24.87 -13.13
CA GLU A 185 -3.52 -24.78 -14.48
C GLU A 185 -4.18 -23.41 -14.73
N ALA A 186 -5.02 -22.94 -13.82
CA ALA A 186 -5.65 -21.61 -13.91
C ALA A 186 -4.62 -20.47 -13.86
N PHE A 187 -3.52 -20.64 -13.11
CA PHE A 187 -2.44 -19.66 -13.10
C PHE A 187 -1.80 -19.53 -14.47
N PHE A 188 -1.57 -20.64 -15.16
CA PHE A 188 -0.93 -20.73 -16.47
C PHE A 188 -1.89 -20.67 -17.66
N GLU A 189 -3.21 -20.55 -17.45
CA GLU A 189 -4.22 -20.60 -18.53
C GLU A 189 -3.91 -19.68 -19.72
N ARG A 190 -3.31 -18.53 -19.46
CA ARG A 190 -2.91 -17.58 -20.50
C ARG A 190 -1.76 -18.12 -21.40
N LEU A 191 -0.87 -18.95 -20.88
CA LEU A 191 0.16 -19.62 -21.66
C LEU A 191 -0.45 -20.69 -22.59
N TYR A 192 -1.40 -21.48 -22.05
CA TYR A 192 -2.08 -22.51 -22.83
C TYR A 192 -2.93 -21.95 -23.96
N ARG A 193 -3.59 -20.80 -23.77
CA ARG A 193 -4.31 -20.11 -24.86
C ARG A 193 -3.35 -19.63 -25.92
N ARG A 194 -2.21 -19.04 -25.54
CA ARG A 194 -1.22 -18.53 -26.49
C ARG A 194 -0.57 -19.64 -27.35
N SER A 195 -0.38 -20.82 -26.79
CA SER A 195 0.13 -21.99 -27.53
C SER A 195 -0.91 -22.59 -28.51
N ARG A 196 -2.21 -22.50 -28.20
CA ARG A 196 -3.29 -22.94 -29.09
C ARG A 196 -3.48 -22.01 -30.29
N ASP A 197 -3.25 -20.72 -30.10
CA ASP A 197 -3.44 -19.69 -31.14
C ASP A 197 -2.21 -19.55 -32.06
N GLY A 198 -1.24 -20.46 -32.02
CA GLY A 198 -0.17 -20.59 -33.00
C GLY A 198 0.90 -19.50 -32.98
N TRP A 199 1.03 -18.74 -31.93
CA TRP A 199 2.05 -17.70 -31.80
C TRP A 199 3.14 -18.08 -30.80
N LEU A 200 4.06 -18.95 -31.22
CA LEU A 200 5.40 -19.02 -30.65
C LEU A 200 6.28 -18.09 -31.50
N PRO A 201 6.84 -16.99 -30.94
CA PRO A 201 7.95 -16.33 -31.65
C PRO A 201 9.10 -17.33 -31.66
N GLY A 202 9.68 -17.54 -32.84
CA GLY A 202 10.74 -18.51 -33.07
C GLY A 202 11.90 -18.40 -32.10
N LEU A 203 12.45 -19.55 -31.80
CA LEU A 203 13.76 -19.72 -31.20
C LEU A 203 14.84 -19.05 -32.02
#